data_188f588d15f3a5d58fe4bf9a3444c163
#
_entry.id   188f588d15f3a5d58fe4bf9a3444c163
#
_cell.length_a   1.000
_cell.length_b   1.000
_cell.length_c   1.000
_cell.angle_alpha   90.00
_cell.angle_beta   90.00
_cell.angle_gamma   90.00
#
_symmetry.space_group_name_H-M   'P 1'
#
loop_
_entity.id
_entity.type
_entity.pdbx_description
1 polymer ?
#
loop_
_entity_poly.entity_id
_entity_poly.type
_entity_poly.pdbx_seq_one_letter_code
_entity_poly.pdbx_strand_id
1 'polypeptide(L)'
;MERTLAPNAPCPEDTVQLDNVIEGPYGKVQKACRYAFRKDTAFDCTHLALLKDRVPGGYTLHPIREQAYRECLETPWSRDLVANYASYEDYHTHARGYVIRETTSGAIVAGASAYTYYSGGIEIEVDTRADHRQKGLATVCAATLILACLAYGQYPSWDAANPVSVHLAQKLGYTLAHSYPVYYLTK
;
A
#
# COMPACT_ATOMS: atom_id res chain seq x y z
N MET A 1 -17.63 2.96 -24.03
CA MET A 1 -16.22 2.68 -24.40
C MET A 1 -15.36 3.36 -23.35
N GLU A 2 -15.07 2.67 -22.23
CA GLU A 2 -14.22 3.22 -21.17
C GLU A 2 -12.76 3.18 -21.65
N ARG A 3 -12.11 4.34 -21.69
CA ARG A 3 -10.68 4.43 -21.94
C ARG A 3 -9.96 3.90 -20.71
N THR A 4 -9.43 2.69 -20.80
CA THR A 4 -8.44 2.20 -19.83
C THR A 4 -7.21 3.07 -19.95
N LEU A 5 -6.96 3.94 -18.95
CA LEU A 5 -5.73 4.72 -18.89
C LEU A 5 -4.54 3.77 -18.78
N ALA A 6 -3.59 3.91 -19.69
CA ALA A 6 -2.34 3.14 -19.62
C ALA A 6 -1.61 3.47 -18.30
N PRO A 7 -0.96 2.49 -17.64
CA PRO A 7 -0.25 2.70 -16.37
C PRO A 7 0.93 3.70 -16.44
N ASN A 8 1.27 4.19 -17.64
CA ASN A 8 2.30 5.19 -17.91
C ASN A 8 1.70 6.51 -18.41
N ALA A 9 0.40 6.77 -18.21
CA ALA A 9 -0.15 8.07 -18.58
C ALA A 9 0.60 9.17 -17.82
N PRO A 10 1.10 10.21 -18.50
CA PRO A 10 1.76 11.34 -17.85
C PRO A 10 0.79 11.98 -16.85
N CYS A 11 1.31 12.48 -15.75
CA CYS A 11 0.56 13.28 -14.80
C CYS A 11 -0.04 14.48 -15.55
N PRO A 12 -1.30 14.89 -15.30
CA PRO A 12 -1.91 16.01 -15.98
C PRO A 12 -1.02 17.26 -15.96
N GLU A 13 -0.77 17.84 -17.12
CA GLU A 13 0.08 19.04 -17.26
C GLU A 13 -0.60 20.33 -16.79
N ASP A 14 -1.91 20.32 -16.55
CA ASP A 14 -2.73 21.48 -16.16
C ASP A 14 -2.56 21.89 -14.69
N THR A 15 -1.31 21.99 -14.23
CA THR A 15 -0.99 22.37 -12.85
C THR A 15 -0.26 23.70 -12.73
N VAL A 16 -0.09 24.45 -13.82
CA VAL A 16 0.68 25.70 -13.86
C VAL A 16 0.20 26.72 -12.81
N GLN A 17 -1.09 26.78 -12.53
CA GLN A 17 -1.60 27.68 -11.48
C GLN A 17 -1.27 27.18 -10.07
N LEU A 18 -1.34 25.86 -9.85
CA LEU A 18 -0.97 25.25 -8.57
C LEU A 18 0.55 25.33 -8.32
N ASP A 19 1.36 25.12 -9.36
CA ASP A 19 2.82 25.24 -9.30
C ASP A 19 3.22 26.62 -8.80
N ASN A 20 2.66 27.68 -9.39
CA ASN A 20 2.95 29.07 -8.99
C ASN A 20 2.51 29.42 -7.56
N VAL A 21 1.41 28.83 -7.08
CA VAL A 21 0.88 29.06 -5.72
C VAL A 21 1.71 28.32 -4.67
N ILE A 22 2.24 27.14 -4.98
CA ILE A 22 2.95 26.28 -4.03
C ILE A 22 4.45 26.60 -4.02
N GLU A 23 5.09 26.78 -5.18
CA GLU A 23 6.54 27.02 -5.27
C GLU A 23 6.95 28.38 -4.72
N GLY A 24 6.11 29.42 -4.84
CA GLY A 24 6.40 30.74 -4.32
C GLY A 24 6.54 30.79 -2.79
N PRO A 25 5.53 30.36 -2.00
CA PRO A 25 5.56 30.45 -0.53
C PRO A 25 6.43 29.41 0.17
N TYR A 26 6.62 28.23 -0.43
CA TYR A 26 7.22 27.07 0.23
C TYR A 26 8.63 26.71 -0.25
N GLY A 27 9.20 27.46 -1.18
CA GLY A 27 10.56 27.24 -1.68
C GLY A 27 10.69 26.00 -2.54
N LYS A 28 11.71 25.16 -2.29
CA LYS A 28 11.94 23.95 -3.10
C LYS A 28 10.88 22.88 -2.82
N VAL A 29 10.05 22.59 -3.80
CA VAL A 29 9.07 21.50 -3.78
C VAL A 29 9.45 20.45 -4.82
N GLN A 30 9.24 19.18 -4.48
CA GLN A 30 9.36 18.09 -5.43
C GLN A 30 7.97 17.66 -5.88
N LYS A 31 7.68 17.87 -7.16
CA LYS A 31 6.45 17.40 -7.79
C LYS A 31 6.55 15.92 -8.11
N ALA A 32 5.50 15.17 -7.82
CA ALA A 32 5.36 13.78 -8.18
C ALA A 32 3.94 13.48 -8.66
N CYS A 33 3.72 12.31 -9.25
CA CYS A 33 2.42 11.84 -9.67
C CYS A 33 1.98 10.67 -8.80
N ARG A 34 0.72 10.70 -8.35
CA ARG A 34 0.07 9.58 -7.68
C ARG A 34 -1.12 9.09 -8.48
N TYR A 35 -1.64 7.94 -8.12
CA TYR A 35 -2.67 7.24 -8.89
C TYR A 35 -3.78 6.80 -7.96
N ALA A 36 -4.96 7.40 -8.12
CA ALA A 36 -6.16 7.08 -7.38
C ALA A 36 -6.92 5.90 -8.01
N PHE A 37 -7.57 5.11 -7.17
CA PHE A 37 -8.41 3.99 -7.57
C PHE A 37 -9.88 4.26 -7.24
N ARG A 38 -10.79 3.61 -7.97
CA ARG A 38 -12.23 3.67 -7.69
C ARG A 38 -12.51 3.07 -6.31
N LYS A 39 -13.39 3.73 -5.55
CA LYS A 39 -13.77 3.31 -4.18
C LYS A 39 -15.04 2.44 -4.15
N ASP A 40 -15.57 2.08 -5.31
CA ASP A 40 -16.72 1.20 -5.49
C ASP A 40 -16.33 -0.20 -6.01
N THR A 41 -15.08 -0.60 -5.81
CA THR A 41 -14.56 -1.90 -6.27
C THR A 41 -15.26 -3.04 -5.54
N ALA A 42 -15.93 -3.90 -6.31
CA ALA A 42 -16.40 -5.19 -5.84
C ALA A 42 -15.27 -6.22 -6.04
N PHE A 43 -14.65 -6.65 -4.95
CA PHE A 43 -13.53 -7.57 -5.02
C PHE A 43 -13.97 -9.01 -5.25
N ASP A 44 -13.27 -9.74 -6.13
CA ASP A 44 -13.38 -11.18 -6.27
C ASP A 44 -12.61 -11.87 -5.12
N CYS A 45 -13.34 -12.26 -4.07
CA CYS A 45 -12.74 -12.92 -2.91
C CYS A 45 -12.12 -14.29 -3.27
N THR A 46 -12.61 -14.99 -4.30
CA THR A 46 -12.03 -16.24 -4.77
C THR A 46 -10.66 -16.01 -5.39
N HIS A 47 -10.56 -14.99 -6.26
CA HIS A 47 -9.28 -14.58 -6.84
C HIS A 47 -8.27 -14.16 -5.77
N LEU A 48 -8.70 -13.34 -4.80
CA LEU A 48 -7.84 -12.91 -3.70
C LEU A 48 -7.38 -14.08 -2.82
N ALA A 49 -8.24 -15.06 -2.55
CA ALA A 49 -7.87 -16.27 -1.81
C ALA A 49 -6.79 -17.07 -2.54
N LEU A 50 -6.93 -17.25 -3.87
CA LEU A 50 -5.92 -17.90 -4.68
C LEU A 50 -4.57 -17.15 -4.67
N LEU A 51 -4.59 -15.81 -4.62
CA LEU A 51 -3.36 -15.00 -4.52
C LEU A 51 -2.72 -15.11 -3.14
N LYS A 52 -3.51 -15.08 -2.08
CA LYS A 52 -3.05 -15.24 -0.69
C LYS A 52 -2.33 -16.59 -0.49
N ASP A 53 -2.82 -17.66 -1.07
CA ASP A 53 -2.29 -19.01 -0.89
C ASP A 53 -0.99 -19.27 -1.70
N ARG A 54 -0.53 -18.30 -2.52
CA ARG A 54 0.71 -18.38 -3.29
C ARG A 54 1.95 -17.97 -2.50
N VAL A 55 2.05 -18.33 -1.23
CA VAL A 55 3.29 -18.09 -0.45
C VAL A 55 4.41 -18.94 -1.06
N PRO A 56 5.52 -18.34 -1.54
CA PRO A 56 6.61 -19.11 -2.13
C PRO A 56 7.32 -19.98 -1.08
N GLY A 57 7.96 -21.07 -1.52
CA GLY A 57 8.81 -21.88 -0.63
C GLY A 57 9.89 -21.03 0.02
N GLY A 58 10.20 -21.32 1.29
CA GLY A 58 11.16 -20.54 2.09
C GLY A 58 10.58 -19.27 2.75
N TYR A 59 9.27 -19.07 2.67
CA TYR A 59 8.59 -17.92 3.29
C TYR A 59 7.37 -18.35 4.09
N THR A 60 7.02 -17.58 5.12
CA THR A 60 5.83 -17.79 5.94
C THR A 60 5.09 -16.46 6.16
N LEU A 61 3.76 -16.51 6.09
CA LEU A 61 2.87 -15.35 6.27
C LEU A 61 2.39 -15.29 7.73
N HIS A 62 2.47 -14.11 8.34
CA HIS A 62 2.07 -13.88 9.74
C HIS A 62 1.29 -12.57 9.88
N PRO A 63 0.32 -12.48 10.80
CA PRO A 63 -0.26 -11.19 11.18
C PRO A 63 0.79 -10.31 11.89
N ILE A 64 0.66 -8.99 11.75
CA ILE A 64 1.45 -8.03 12.52
C ILE A 64 0.91 -8.03 13.97
N ARG A 65 1.59 -8.76 14.84
CA ARG A 65 1.42 -8.71 16.29
C ARG A 65 2.51 -7.85 16.91
N GLU A 66 2.49 -7.68 18.22
CA GLU A 66 3.37 -6.75 18.95
C GLU A 66 4.86 -6.90 18.60
N GLN A 67 5.38 -8.12 18.53
CA GLN A 67 6.77 -8.35 18.15
C GLN A 67 7.03 -7.85 16.71
N ALA A 68 6.20 -8.24 15.75
CA ALA A 68 6.36 -7.81 14.35
C ALA A 68 6.16 -6.29 14.19
N TYR A 69 5.25 -5.68 14.97
CA TYR A 69 5.06 -4.23 15.02
C TYR A 69 6.35 -3.52 15.45
N ARG A 70 7.01 -3.98 16.52
CA ARG A 70 8.28 -3.42 17.01
C ARG A 70 9.40 -3.58 15.98
N GLU A 71 9.54 -4.79 15.40
CA GLU A 71 10.53 -5.05 14.36
C GLU A 71 10.32 -4.15 13.12
N CYS A 72 9.07 -3.90 12.70
CA CYS A 72 8.77 -2.99 11.60
C CYS A 72 9.19 -1.55 11.92
N LEU A 73 8.97 -1.07 13.14
CA LEU A 73 9.38 0.28 13.57
C LEU A 73 10.90 0.48 13.55
N GLU A 74 11.67 -0.55 13.88
CA GLU A 74 13.13 -0.50 13.95
C GLU A 74 13.78 -0.55 12.57
N THR A 75 13.07 -1.05 11.56
CA THR A 75 13.63 -1.29 10.22
C THR A 75 13.14 -0.24 9.22
N PRO A 76 14.03 0.59 8.64
CA PRO A 76 13.64 1.73 7.82
C PRO A 76 12.68 1.42 6.67
N TRP A 77 12.88 0.29 5.96
CA TRP A 77 12.06 -0.07 4.80
C TRP A 77 10.65 -0.53 5.17
N SER A 78 10.40 -1.02 6.39
CA SER A 78 9.10 -1.53 6.85
C SER A 78 8.40 -0.60 7.83
N ARG A 79 9.04 0.50 8.19
CA ARG A 79 8.56 1.42 9.23
C ARG A 79 7.18 1.97 8.91
N ASP A 80 6.93 2.33 7.66
CA ASP A 80 5.67 2.95 7.23
C ASP A 80 4.47 1.99 7.30
N LEU A 81 4.72 0.66 7.43
CA LEU A 81 3.66 -0.31 7.70
C LEU A 81 2.93 -0.05 9.04
N VAL A 82 3.58 0.61 10.01
CA VAL A 82 3.05 0.74 11.38
C VAL A 82 3.29 2.10 12.04
N ALA A 83 4.10 2.98 11.47
CA ALA A 83 4.58 4.22 12.12
C ALA A 83 3.53 5.29 12.36
N ASN A 84 2.36 5.20 11.75
CA ASN A 84 1.27 6.19 11.90
C ASN A 84 0.39 5.96 13.14
N TYR A 85 0.73 5.00 13.97
CA TYR A 85 0.01 4.67 15.21
C TYR A 85 0.85 5.04 16.42
N ALA A 86 0.19 5.58 17.44
CA ALA A 86 0.86 6.05 18.64
C ALA A 86 1.51 4.92 19.46
N SER A 87 0.95 3.72 19.42
CA SER A 87 1.43 2.52 20.10
C SER A 87 0.94 1.24 19.41
N TYR A 88 1.43 0.08 19.88
CA TYR A 88 0.89 -1.20 19.42
C TYR A 88 -0.60 -1.38 19.79
N GLU A 89 -1.03 -0.91 20.93
CA GLU A 89 -2.45 -0.97 21.37
C GLU A 89 -3.34 -0.15 20.43
N ASP A 90 -2.89 1.03 20.03
CA ASP A 90 -3.58 1.87 19.04
C ASP A 90 -3.65 1.17 17.69
N TYR A 91 -2.52 0.62 17.21
CA TYR A 91 -2.47 -0.19 16.00
C TYR A 91 -3.41 -1.40 16.07
N HIS A 92 -3.34 -2.17 17.15
CA HIS A 92 -4.14 -3.39 17.32
C HIS A 92 -5.65 -3.10 17.35
N THR A 93 -6.05 -1.95 17.87
CA THR A 93 -7.44 -1.52 17.97
C THR A 93 -8.01 -1.08 16.62
N HIS A 94 -7.24 -0.33 15.83
CA HIS A 94 -7.74 0.38 14.66
C HIS A 94 -7.25 -0.19 13.33
N ALA A 95 -6.15 -0.94 13.36
CA ALA A 95 -5.46 -1.45 12.18
C ALA A 95 -5.35 -2.97 12.17
N ARG A 96 -4.94 -3.46 11.01
CA ARG A 96 -4.46 -4.82 10.79
C ARG A 96 -3.42 -4.82 9.70
N GLY A 97 -2.57 -5.85 9.73
CA GLY A 97 -1.55 -6.03 8.73
C GLY A 97 -0.97 -7.43 8.79
N TYR A 98 -0.24 -7.75 7.75
CA TYR A 98 0.41 -9.04 7.57
C TYR A 98 1.83 -8.84 7.07
N VAL A 99 2.73 -9.66 7.54
CA VAL A 99 4.13 -9.69 7.11
C VAL A 99 4.51 -11.08 6.64
N ILE A 100 5.45 -11.12 5.71
CA ILE A 100 6.12 -12.36 5.32
C ILE A 100 7.51 -12.38 5.95
N ARG A 101 7.84 -13.54 6.55
CA ARG A 101 9.16 -13.84 7.07
C ARG A 101 9.88 -14.84 6.16
N GLU A 102 11.17 -14.62 5.96
CA GLU A 102 12.05 -15.64 5.38
C GLU A 102 12.31 -16.72 6.41
N THR A 103 12.09 -17.99 6.03
CA THR A 103 12.13 -19.12 6.98
C THR A 103 13.53 -19.35 7.56
N THR A 104 14.59 -19.09 6.77
CA THR A 104 15.98 -19.34 7.16
C THR A 104 16.50 -18.33 8.18
N SER A 105 16.16 -17.06 8.01
CA SER A 105 16.64 -15.97 8.87
C SER A 105 15.62 -15.54 9.93
N GLY A 106 14.34 -15.86 9.75
CA GLY A 106 13.23 -15.34 10.54
C GLY A 106 12.92 -13.87 10.29
N ALA A 107 13.69 -13.19 9.44
CA ALA A 107 13.56 -11.76 9.18
C ALA A 107 12.25 -11.44 8.42
N ILE A 108 11.64 -10.31 8.75
CA ILE A 108 10.54 -9.73 7.94
C ILE A 108 11.13 -9.23 6.62
N VAL A 109 10.49 -9.59 5.50
CA VAL A 109 10.96 -9.27 4.15
C VAL A 109 9.90 -8.62 3.27
N ALA A 110 8.64 -8.71 3.63
CA ALA A 110 7.51 -8.02 2.97
C ALA A 110 6.39 -7.80 3.96
N GLY A 111 5.53 -6.83 3.68
CA GLY A 111 4.33 -6.60 4.48
C GLY A 111 3.27 -5.81 3.73
N ALA A 112 2.04 -5.90 4.22
CA ALA A 112 0.92 -5.04 3.90
C ALA A 112 0.16 -4.71 5.19
N SER A 113 -0.17 -3.45 5.39
CA SER A 113 -0.79 -2.97 6.62
C SER A 113 -1.73 -1.80 6.37
N ALA A 114 -2.58 -1.48 7.33
CA ALA A 114 -3.30 -0.22 7.35
C ALA A 114 -2.31 0.92 7.62
N TYR A 115 -2.08 1.79 6.63
CA TYR A 115 -1.31 3.03 6.80
C TYR A 115 -2.04 3.99 7.73
N THR A 116 -3.34 4.11 7.53
CA THR A 116 -4.26 4.86 8.38
C THR A 116 -5.65 4.27 8.29
N TYR A 117 -6.55 4.69 9.17
CA TYR A 117 -7.94 4.26 9.18
C TYR A 117 -8.89 5.45 9.13
N TYR A 118 -10.10 5.21 8.65
CA TYR A 118 -11.20 6.18 8.62
C TYR A 118 -12.54 5.43 8.81
N SER A 119 -13.64 6.16 8.96
CA SER A 119 -14.96 5.54 9.11
C SER A 119 -15.30 4.67 7.89
N GLY A 120 -15.37 3.36 8.08
CA GLY A 120 -15.69 2.37 7.05
C GLY A 120 -14.51 1.83 6.25
N GLY A 121 -13.26 2.21 6.54
CA GLY A 121 -12.12 1.68 5.77
C GLY A 121 -10.73 1.99 6.30
N ILE A 122 -9.76 1.57 5.52
CA ILE A 122 -8.34 1.82 5.74
C ILE A 122 -7.68 2.32 4.45
N GLU A 123 -6.55 2.99 4.58
CA GLU A 123 -5.60 3.18 3.47
C GLU A 123 -4.49 2.14 3.60
N ILE A 124 -4.15 1.45 2.50
CA ILE A 124 -3.17 0.35 2.52
C ILE A 124 -1.75 0.90 2.30
N GLU A 125 -0.79 0.40 3.11
CA GLU A 125 0.64 0.46 2.85
C GLU A 125 1.16 -0.93 2.49
N VAL A 126 2.03 -1.02 1.47
CA VAL A 126 2.65 -2.28 1.04
C VAL A 126 4.12 -2.07 0.73
N ASP A 127 4.97 -2.80 1.42
CA ASP A 127 6.41 -2.74 1.22
C ASP A 127 7.06 -4.12 1.10
N THR A 128 8.18 -4.15 0.35
CA THR A 128 9.02 -5.35 0.22
C THR A 128 10.49 -4.95 0.21
N ARG A 129 11.27 -5.60 1.07
CA ARG A 129 12.72 -5.43 1.14
C ARG A 129 13.36 -5.63 -0.24
N ALA A 130 14.29 -4.77 -0.61
CA ALA A 130 14.77 -4.65 -1.99
C ALA A 130 15.27 -5.97 -2.60
N ASP A 131 16.00 -6.78 -1.81
CA ASP A 131 16.56 -8.08 -2.21
C ASP A 131 15.53 -9.22 -2.27
N HIS A 132 14.27 -8.95 -1.86
CA HIS A 132 13.15 -9.90 -1.89
C HIS A 132 12.03 -9.49 -2.86
N ARG A 133 12.24 -8.43 -3.66
CA ARG A 133 11.27 -7.99 -4.67
C ARG A 133 11.11 -9.02 -5.79
N GLN A 134 10.01 -8.86 -6.57
CA GLN A 134 9.67 -9.72 -7.73
C GLN A 134 9.42 -11.20 -7.40
N LYS A 135 9.21 -11.56 -6.14
CA LYS A 135 8.89 -12.93 -5.68
C LYS A 135 7.40 -13.12 -5.37
N GLY A 136 6.55 -12.12 -5.62
CA GLY A 136 5.10 -12.20 -5.35
C GLY A 136 4.70 -11.92 -3.91
N LEU A 137 5.64 -11.62 -2.99
CA LEU A 137 5.40 -11.47 -1.56
C LEU A 137 4.40 -10.35 -1.24
N ALA A 138 4.57 -9.17 -1.88
CA ALA A 138 3.63 -8.05 -1.75
C ALA A 138 2.19 -8.44 -2.14
N THR A 139 2.04 -9.23 -3.20
CA THR A 139 0.72 -9.73 -3.65
C THR A 139 0.05 -10.58 -2.57
N VAL A 140 0.80 -11.48 -1.95
CA VAL A 140 0.30 -12.36 -0.87
C VAL A 140 -0.13 -11.53 0.34
N CYS A 141 0.72 -10.62 0.82
CA CYS A 141 0.40 -9.76 1.96
C CYS A 141 -0.84 -8.90 1.71
N ALA A 142 -0.89 -8.22 0.56
CA ALA A 142 -1.97 -7.32 0.21
C ALA A 142 -3.30 -8.08 0.00
N ALA A 143 -3.30 -9.23 -0.71
CA ALA A 143 -4.49 -10.06 -0.87
C ALA A 143 -5.04 -10.53 0.49
N THR A 144 -4.16 -10.91 1.42
CA THR A 144 -4.54 -11.30 2.78
C THR A 144 -5.17 -10.15 3.55
N LEU A 145 -4.56 -8.95 3.47
CA LEU A 145 -5.07 -7.75 4.14
C LEU A 145 -6.44 -7.34 3.58
N ILE A 146 -6.60 -7.32 2.25
CA ILE A 146 -7.89 -6.99 1.59
C ILE A 146 -8.99 -7.95 2.07
N LEU A 147 -8.75 -9.27 2.04
CA LEU A 147 -9.71 -10.25 2.52
C LEU A 147 -10.09 -10.04 3.99
N ALA A 148 -9.10 -9.73 4.83
CA ALA A 148 -9.35 -9.42 6.23
C ALA A 148 -10.20 -8.16 6.39
N CYS A 149 -9.92 -7.08 5.66
CA CYS A 149 -10.72 -5.86 5.69
C CYS A 149 -12.17 -6.13 5.29
N LEU A 150 -12.39 -6.84 4.19
CA LEU A 150 -13.73 -7.19 3.71
C LEU A 150 -14.53 -8.01 4.73
N ALA A 151 -13.88 -8.95 5.42
CA ALA A 151 -14.50 -9.76 6.47
C ALA A 151 -14.96 -8.92 7.68
N TYR A 152 -14.35 -7.73 7.90
CA TYR A 152 -14.74 -6.79 8.94
C TYR A 152 -15.61 -5.63 8.43
N GLY A 153 -16.07 -5.70 7.18
CA GLY A 153 -16.89 -4.66 6.56
C GLY A 153 -16.14 -3.34 6.33
N GLN A 154 -14.80 -3.39 6.22
CA GLN A 154 -13.94 -2.23 5.96
C GLN A 154 -13.51 -2.21 4.51
N TYR A 155 -13.55 -1.03 3.88
CA TYR A 155 -13.05 -0.86 2.52
C TYR A 155 -11.52 -0.65 2.54
N PRO A 156 -10.74 -1.48 1.82
CA PRO A 156 -9.29 -1.33 1.73
C PRO A 156 -8.95 -0.35 0.60
N SER A 157 -8.80 0.97 0.91
CA SER A 157 -8.42 1.98 -0.09
C SER A 157 -6.97 1.80 -0.55
N TRP A 158 -6.72 2.15 -1.80
CA TRP A 158 -5.40 2.13 -2.41
C TRP A 158 -5.12 3.44 -3.14
N ASP A 159 -3.95 4.00 -2.89
CA ASP A 159 -3.40 5.13 -3.61
C ASP A 159 -1.93 4.83 -3.97
N ALA A 160 -1.65 4.70 -5.27
CA ALA A 160 -0.33 4.24 -5.71
C ALA A 160 0.64 5.40 -5.93
N ALA A 161 1.85 5.24 -5.40
CA ALA A 161 2.93 6.22 -5.54
C ALA A 161 3.71 6.09 -6.87
N ASN A 162 3.53 4.97 -7.60
CA ASN A 162 4.30 4.69 -8.81
C ASN A 162 3.61 3.60 -9.65
N PRO A 163 4.02 3.39 -10.92
CA PRO A 163 3.43 2.39 -11.81
C PRO A 163 3.52 0.94 -11.32
N VAL A 164 4.54 0.59 -10.53
CA VAL A 164 4.67 -0.77 -9.95
C VAL A 164 3.54 -1.03 -8.96
N SER A 165 3.24 -0.04 -8.10
CA SER A 165 2.12 -0.09 -7.16
C SER A 165 0.77 -0.11 -7.89
N VAL A 166 0.62 0.62 -9.01
CA VAL A 166 -0.58 0.56 -9.88
C VAL A 166 -0.80 -0.85 -10.40
N HIS A 167 0.26 -1.49 -10.93
CA HIS A 167 0.16 -2.84 -11.45
C HIS A 167 -0.22 -3.87 -10.37
N LEU A 168 0.35 -3.72 -9.17
CA LEU A 168 -0.01 -4.56 -8.03
C LEU A 168 -1.49 -4.39 -7.64
N ALA A 169 -1.97 -3.15 -7.55
CA ALA A 169 -3.38 -2.87 -7.23
C ALA A 169 -4.33 -3.47 -8.28
N GLN A 170 -4.05 -3.29 -9.57
CA GLN A 170 -4.86 -3.87 -10.64
C GLN A 170 -4.90 -5.40 -10.60
N LYS A 171 -3.77 -6.05 -10.29
CA LYS A 171 -3.70 -7.50 -10.10
C LYS A 171 -4.57 -7.98 -8.93
N LEU A 172 -4.78 -7.15 -7.91
CA LEU A 172 -5.63 -7.41 -6.75
C LEU A 172 -7.12 -7.10 -7.01
N GLY A 173 -7.45 -6.57 -8.19
CA GLY A 173 -8.81 -6.27 -8.61
C GLY A 173 -9.23 -4.81 -8.54
N TYR A 174 -8.34 -3.89 -8.17
CA TYR A 174 -8.65 -2.45 -8.18
C TYR A 174 -8.76 -1.91 -9.60
N THR A 175 -9.66 -0.96 -9.80
CA THR A 175 -9.80 -0.21 -11.05
C THR A 175 -9.19 1.17 -10.90
N LEU A 176 -8.21 1.49 -11.74
CA LEU A 176 -7.59 2.81 -11.79
C LEU A 176 -8.65 3.87 -12.14
N ALA A 177 -8.70 4.96 -11.37
CA ALA A 177 -9.60 6.09 -11.62
C ALA A 177 -8.89 7.19 -12.43
N HIS A 178 -7.84 7.78 -11.87
CA HIS A 178 -7.05 8.84 -12.53
C HIS A 178 -5.68 8.98 -11.86
N SER A 179 -4.77 9.65 -12.54
CA SER A 179 -3.53 10.17 -11.94
C SER A 179 -3.73 11.63 -11.49
N TYR A 180 -2.95 12.06 -10.49
CA TYR A 180 -2.99 13.42 -9.98
C TYR A 180 -1.61 13.87 -9.44
N PRO A 181 -1.29 15.18 -9.50
CA PRO A 181 -0.05 15.69 -8.99
C PRO A 181 -0.06 15.78 -7.46
N VAL A 182 1.10 15.55 -6.85
CA VAL A 182 1.38 15.82 -5.44
C VAL A 182 2.68 16.59 -5.30
N TYR A 183 2.81 17.34 -4.20
CA TYR A 183 3.97 18.17 -3.92
C TYR A 183 4.55 17.77 -2.57
N TYR A 184 5.82 17.41 -2.57
CA TYR A 184 6.58 17.15 -1.35
C TYR A 184 7.39 18.39 -0.99
N LEU A 185 7.17 18.90 0.22
CA LEU A 185 7.99 20.00 0.76
C LEU A 185 9.35 19.42 1.14
N THR A 186 10.41 19.88 0.48
CA THR A 186 11.77 19.54 0.86
C THR A 186 12.25 20.53 1.92
N LYS A 187 12.65 20.00 3.08
CA LYS A 187 13.28 20.80 4.15
C LYS A 187 14.64 21.31 3.73
#